data_4dfdc2080157bdb48bc479ad9b74576a
#
_entry.id   4dfdc2080157bdb48bc479ad9b74576a
#
_cell.length_a   1.000
_cell.length_b   1.000
_cell.length_c   1.000
_cell.angle_alpha   90.00
_cell.angle_beta   90.00
_cell.angle_gamma   90.00
#
_symmetry.space_group_name_H-M   'P 1'
#
loop_
_entity.id
_entity.type
_entity.pdbx_description
1 polymer ?
#
loop_
_entity_poly.entity_id
_entity_poly.type
_entity_poly.pdbx_seq_one_letter_code
_entity_poly.pdbx_strand_id
1 'polypeptide(L)'
;FLVQSFFWVPTYDKQAVGNPARLVKYVQGSSGDAQILNPILSADTSSSSINELVFDGLIDLDRDLKYRPRLAKSWTQFEEAYLTLNPSAVLPDGRPVDTTLADALRVALQGNSAWTKNLHSIEVIVGKTVQGEIEIPQTGPGAKAEKIIYTLQQPARLKFTLEKINQDFFEPIKAWLGEDYFAKFPYGQRIRAQDPTKQGALQGRYAEILPLTEHNPVIVFDLRTDVVFHDGHPFDSGDVLFTYDSIMNPKGTSPRKSDYEPVKNAEVLGAHKIRFTYKRLF
;
A
#
# COMPACT_ATOMS: atom_id res chain seq x y z
N PHE A 1 59.77 0.67 -11.62
CA PHE A 1 58.35 0.41 -11.34
C PHE A 1 57.93 -1.04 -11.62
N LEU A 2 58.20 -1.58 -12.82
CA LEU A 2 57.82 -2.96 -13.17
C LEU A 2 58.51 -4.02 -12.28
N VAL A 3 59.79 -3.82 -11.90
CA VAL A 3 60.54 -4.73 -11.02
C VAL A 3 60.01 -4.64 -9.59
N GLN A 4 59.62 -3.46 -9.10
CA GLN A 4 59.01 -3.30 -7.79
C GLN A 4 57.60 -3.92 -7.71
N SER A 5 56.82 -3.82 -8.78
CA SER A 5 55.47 -4.44 -8.79
C SER A 5 55.53 -5.96 -8.68
N PHE A 6 56.58 -6.60 -9.18
CA PHE A 6 56.78 -8.05 -9.06
C PHE A 6 56.92 -8.51 -7.60
N PHE A 7 57.46 -7.68 -6.72
CA PHE A 7 57.59 -7.98 -5.29
C PHE A 7 56.37 -7.56 -4.45
N TRP A 8 55.58 -6.63 -4.96
CA TRP A 8 54.46 -6.08 -4.23
C TRP A 8 53.10 -6.71 -4.60
N VAL A 9 52.96 -7.15 -5.85
CA VAL A 9 51.77 -7.85 -6.30
C VAL A 9 51.97 -9.34 -6.07
N PRO A 10 51.14 -9.99 -5.22
CA PRO A 10 51.25 -11.44 -5.01
C PRO A 10 51.09 -12.16 -6.36
N THR A 11 52.06 -13.03 -6.69
CA THR A 11 51.96 -13.85 -7.92
C THR A 11 50.76 -14.80 -7.81
N TYR A 12 50.23 -15.23 -8.98
CA TYR A 12 49.15 -16.20 -9.06
C TYR A 12 49.39 -17.43 -8.16
N ASP A 13 50.64 -17.95 -8.15
CA ASP A 13 51.03 -19.09 -7.33
C ASP A 13 50.90 -18.83 -5.83
N LYS A 14 51.20 -17.61 -5.37
CA LYS A 14 50.99 -17.22 -3.96
C LYS A 14 49.51 -17.00 -3.62
N GLN A 15 48.73 -16.53 -4.58
CA GLN A 15 47.31 -16.35 -4.42
C GLN A 15 46.52 -17.68 -4.53
N ALA A 16 47.02 -18.61 -5.37
CA ALA A 16 46.43 -19.92 -5.61
C ALA A 16 46.80 -20.96 -4.53
N VAL A 17 47.84 -20.72 -3.72
CA VAL A 17 48.12 -21.58 -2.55
C VAL A 17 46.89 -21.60 -1.64
N GLY A 18 46.28 -22.75 -1.58
CA GLY A 18 45.05 -22.94 -0.80
C GLY A 18 45.27 -22.51 0.65
N ASN A 19 44.64 -21.44 1.06
CA ASN A 19 44.57 -21.04 2.45
C ASN A 19 43.32 -21.71 3.06
N PRO A 20 43.49 -22.75 3.92
CA PRO A 20 42.35 -23.43 4.54
C PRO A 20 41.40 -22.48 5.28
N ALA A 21 41.93 -21.36 5.80
CA ALA A 21 41.11 -20.34 6.46
C ALA A 21 40.15 -19.62 5.50
N ARG A 22 40.40 -19.64 4.18
CA ARG A 22 39.48 -19.09 3.18
C ARG A 22 38.27 -19.97 2.92
N LEU A 23 38.36 -21.27 3.19
CA LEU A 23 37.26 -22.20 3.01
C LEU A 23 36.13 -22.00 4.03
N VAL A 24 36.45 -21.36 5.17
CA VAL A 24 35.51 -21.11 6.28
C VAL A 24 35.21 -19.63 6.46
N LYS A 25 35.73 -18.75 5.59
CA LYS A 25 35.50 -17.31 5.66
C LYS A 25 35.11 -16.78 4.29
N TYR A 26 33.93 -16.15 4.21
CA TYR A 26 33.57 -15.31 3.09
C TYR A 26 34.06 -13.88 3.37
N VAL A 27 34.87 -13.33 2.48
CA VAL A 27 35.38 -11.95 2.60
C VAL A 27 34.92 -11.16 1.40
N GLN A 28 34.09 -10.17 1.63
CA GLN A 28 33.61 -9.23 0.64
C GLN A 28 34.21 -7.85 0.90
N GLY A 29 34.79 -7.25 -0.13
CA GLY A 29 35.24 -5.86 -0.11
C GLY A 29 34.10 -4.93 -0.50
N SER A 30 33.99 -3.79 0.17
CA SER A 30 33.07 -2.71 -0.16
C SER A 30 33.84 -1.42 -0.42
N SER A 31 33.34 -0.54 -1.27
CA SER A 31 33.93 0.77 -1.55
C SER A 31 33.64 1.81 -0.46
N GLY A 32 32.77 1.51 0.49
CA GLY A 32 32.42 2.38 1.62
C GLY A 32 32.08 1.57 2.84
N ASP A 33 32.16 2.20 4.00
CA ASP A 33 31.77 1.60 5.27
C ASP A 33 30.25 1.65 5.48
N ALA A 34 29.72 0.66 6.20
CA ALA A 34 28.33 0.66 6.64
C ALA A 34 28.08 1.78 7.63
N GLN A 35 27.03 2.56 7.41
CA GLN A 35 26.69 3.72 8.23
C GLN A 35 25.69 3.34 9.34
N ILE A 36 24.60 2.68 8.96
CA ILE A 36 23.50 2.34 9.87
C ILE A 36 23.04 0.92 9.57
N LEU A 37 23.20 0.00 10.51
CA LEU A 37 22.78 -1.40 10.36
C LEU A 37 21.32 -1.66 10.76
N ASN A 38 20.54 -0.62 11.00
CA ASN A 38 19.09 -0.76 11.18
C ASN A 38 18.40 -0.78 9.82
N PRO A 39 17.69 -1.86 9.42
CA PRO A 39 17.15 -2.03 8.06
C PRO A 39 16.09 -1.00 7.68
N ILE A 40 15.38 -0.42 8.65
CA ILE A 40 14.37 0.62 8.39
C ILE A 40 14.97 2.03 8.31
N LEU A 41 16.24 2.22 8.69
CA LEU A 41 16.93 3.51 8.68
C LEU A 41 18.11 3.55 7.69
N SER A 42 18.58 2.39 7.22
CA SER A 42 19.73 2.32 6.32
C SER A 42 19.35 2.82 4.92
N ALA A 43 20.26 3.61 4.33
CA ALA A 43 20.10 4.15 2.97
C ALA A 43 21.33 3.91 2.09
N ASP A 44 22.44 3.41 2.65
CA ASP A 44 23.67 3.13 1.92
C ASP A 44 23.78 1.66 1.52
N THR A 45 24.52 1.40 0.42
CA THR A 45 24.66 0.07 -0.17
C THR A 45 25.38 -0.91 0.77
N SER A 46 26.40 -0.46 1.50
CA SER A 46 27.18 -1.32 2.38
C SER A 46 26.32 -1.82 3.56
N SER A 47 25.56 -0.92 4.19
CA SER A 47 24.60 -1.28 5.24
C SER A 47 23.51 -2.22 4.70
N SER A 48 22.99 -1.94 3.50
CA SER A 48 21.96 -2.80 2.87
C SER A 48 22.47 -4.22 2.62
N SER A 49 23.70 -4.36 2.08
CA SER A 49 24.29 -5.68 1.85
C SER A 49 24.52 -6.49 3.13
N ILE A 50 24.84 -5.83 4.23
CA ILE A 50 24.96 -6.50 5.54
C ILE A 50 23.57 -6.87 6.08
N ASN A 51 22.60 -5.95 5.96
CA ASN A 51 21.24 -6.18 6.43
C ASN A 51 20.59 -7.36 5.72
N GLU A 52 20.84 -7.55 4.41
CA GLU A 52 20.34 -8.70 3.64
C GLU A 52 20.84 -10.06 4.14
N LEU A 53 21.97 -10.10 4.87
CA LEU A 53 22.50 -11.33 5.49
C LEU A 53 21.89 -11.60 6.85
N VAL A 54 21.25 -10.62 7.47
CA VAL A 54 20.76 -10.70 8.87
C VAL A 54 19.24 -10.69 8.95
N PHE A 55 18.59 -9.96 8.04
CA PHE A 55 17.15 -9.76 8.04
C PHE A 55 16.51 -10.36 6.79
N ASP A 56 15.33 -10.92 6.97
CA ASP A 56 14.50 -11.43 5.87
C ASP A 56 13.25 -10.57 5.68
N GLY A 57 12.80 -10.47 4.42
CA GLY A 57 11.50 -9.90 4.07
C GLY A 57 10.38 -10.94 4.08
N LEU A 58 9.15 -10.51 3.87
CA LEU A 58 8.01 -11.41 3.71
C LEU A 58 8.16 -12.28 2.46
N ILE A 59 8.58 -11.65 1.38
CA ILE A 59 8.82 -12.25 0.06
C ILE A 59 10.15 -11.75 -0.48
N ASP A 60 10.67 -12.45 -1.46
CA ASP A 60 11.91 -12.14 -2.15
C ASP A 60 11.76 -12.40 -3.66
N LEU A 61 12.70 -11.93 -4.46
CA LEU A 61 12.78 -12.24 -5.88
C LEU A 61 13.77 -13.41 -6.10
N ASP A 62 13.39 -14.35 -6.92
CA ASP A 62 14.32 -15.36 -7.41
C ASP A 62 15.17 -14.80 -8.58
N ARG A 63 16.07 -15.63 -9.10
CA ARG A 63 16.94 -15.26 -10.23
C ARG A 63 16.19 -14.94 -11.53
N ASP A 64 14.93 -15.41 -11.65
CA ASP A 64 14.06 -15.17 -12.79
C ASP A 64 13.11 -13.98 -12.55
N LEU A 65 13.36 -13.18 -11.49
CA LEU A 65 12.59 -12.03 -11.03
C LEU A 65 11.13 -12.39 -10.67
N LYS A 66 10.91 -13.63 -10.22
CA LYS A 66 9.61 -14.06 -9.71
C LYS A 66 9.61 -13.99 -8.20
N TYR A 67 8.49 -13.55 -7.64
CA TYR A 67 8.32 -13.53 -6.19
C TYR A 67 8.30 -14.93 -5.61
N ARG A 68 9.09 -15.14 -4.57
CA ARG A 68 9.15 -16.38 -3.79
C ARG A 68 8.87 -16.12 -2.32
N PRO A 69 8.31 -17.11 -1.61
CA PRO A 69 8.09 -17.05 -0.17
C PRO A 69 9.41 -16.96 0.62
N ARG A 70 9.38 -16.17 1.72
CA ARG A 70 10.46 -16.08 2.73
C ARG A 70 9.85 -16.20 4.13
N LEU A 71 9.60 -15.08 4.85
CA LEU A 71 8.88 -15.08 6.11
C LEU A 71 7.38 -15.31 5.90
N ALA A 72 6.81 -14.92 4.76
CA ALA A 72 5.50 -15.39 4.34
C ALA A 72 5.62 -16.79 3.74
N LYS A 73 4.72 -17.68 4.14
CA LYS A 73 4.54 -19.02 3.55
C LYS A 73 3.83 -18.94 2.20
N SER A 74 2.84 -18.05 2.11
CA SER A 74 2.04 -17.79 0.92
C SER A 74 1.39 -16.42 1.03
N TRP A 75 0.81 -15.94 -0.06
CA TRP A 75 -0.02 -14.75 -0.06
C TRP A 75 -1.14 -14.85 -1.07
N THR A 76 -2.20 -14.11 -0.83
CA THR A 76 -3.31 -13.94 -1.76
C THR A 76 -3.48 -12.47 -2.11
N GLN A 77 -3.83 -12.19 -3.36
CA GLN A 77 -4.13 -10.84 -3.85
C GLN A 77 -5.55 -10.80 -4.37
N PHE A 78 -6.27 -9.77 -3.99
CA PHE A 78 -7.60 -9.48 -4.48
C PHE A 78 -7.84 -7.97 -4.43
N GLU A 79 -9.03 -7.52 -4.79
CA GLU A 79 -9.35 -6.10 -4.74
C GLU A 79 -10.64 -5.86 -3.96
N GLU A 80 -10.65 -4.79 -3.16
CA GLU A 80 -11.86 -4.18 -2.64
C GLU A 80 -12.09 -2.86 -3.35
N ALA A 81 -13.10 -2.83 -4.20
CA ALA A 81 -13.50 -1.62 -4.92
C ALA A 81 -14.72 -0.99 -4.24
N TYR A 82 -14.82 0.33 -4.23
CA TYR A 82 -15.91 1.04 -3.56
C TYR A 82 -16.58 2.03 -4.50
N LEU A 83 -17.91 2.01 -4.52
CA LEU A 83 -18.74 3.01 -5.17
C LEU A 83 -19.53 3.78 -4.12
N THR A 84 -19.34 5.08 -4.03
CA THR A 84 -20.11 5.97 -3.16
C THR A 84 -21.49 6.23 -3.78
N LEU A 85 -22.55 6.00 -3.01
CA LEU A 85 -23.91 6.25 -3.46
C LEU A 85 -24.18 7.75 -3.58
N ASN A 86 -24.67 8.20 -4.74
CA ASN A 86 -25.09 9.57 -4.94
C ASN A 86 -26.59 9.69 -4.63
N PRO A 87 -26.98 10.24 -3.44
CA PRO A 87 -28.39 10.31 -3.04
C PRO A 87 -29.19 11.35 -3.83
N SER A 88 -28.54 12.16 -4.65
CA SER A 88 -29.20 13.15 -5.52
C SER A 88 -29.38 12.64 -6.96
N ALA A 89 -28.88 11.45 -7.27
CA ALA A 89 -29.01 10.84 -8.59
C ALA A 89 -30.25 9.93 -8.66
N VAL A 90 -30.66 9.67 -9.89
CA VAL A 90 -31.69 8.66 -10.22
C VAL A 90 -31.08 7.60 -11.10
N LEU A 91 -31.56 6.38 -10.96
CA LEU A 91 -31.18 5.25 -11.79
C LEU A 91 -31.73 5.40 -13.21
N PRO A 92 -31.21 4.65 -14.20
CA PRO A 92 -31.74 4.69 -15.58
C PRO A 92 -33.24 4.36 -15.69
N ASP A 93 -33.79 3.63 -14.71
CA ASP A 93 -35.22 3.31 -14.63
C ASP A 93 -36.05 4.36 -13.86
N GLY A 94 -35.46 5.50 -13.50
CA GLY A 94 -36.12 6.62 -12.79
C GLY A 94 -36.22 6.48 -11.28
N ARG A 95 -35.76 5.37 -10.68
CA ARG A 95 -35.76 5.21 -9.22
C ARG A 95 -34.64 6.03 -8.58
N PRO A 96 -34.83 6.52 -7.33
CA PRO A 96 -33.74 7.16 -6.59
C PRO A 96 -32.62 6.16 -6.30
N VAL A 97 -31.37 6.67 -6.22
CA VAL A 97 -30.23 5.86 -5.83
C VAL A 97 -30.27 5.62 -4.31
N ASP A 98 -30.37 4.37 -3.95
CA ASP A 98 -30.33 3.89 -2.56
C ASP A 98 -29.53 2.57 -2.44
N THR A 99 -29.69 1.89 -1.35
CA THR A 99 -28.96 0.64 -1.04
C THR A 99 -29.38 -0.53 -1.96
N THR A 100 -30.50 -0.42 -2.72
CA THR A 100 -30.91 -1.44 -3.71
C THR A 100 -30.11 -1.36 -5.01
N LEU A 101 -29.24 -0.35 -5.15
CA LEU A 101 -28.34 -0.23 -6.31
C LEU A 101 -27.51 -1.50 -6.52
N ALA A 102 -27.13 -2.21 -5.44
CA ALA A 102 -26.39 -3.47 -5.55
C ALA A 102 -27.11 -4.51 -6.39
N ASP A 103 -28.42 -4.67 -6.18
CA ASP A 103 -29.22 -5.63 -6.93
C ASP A 103 -29.51 -5.15 -8.36
N ALA A 104 -29.74 -3.85 -8.53
CA ALA A 104 -29.89 -3.24 -9.84
C ALA A 104 -28.63 -3.43 -10.72
N LEU A 105 -27.43 -3.28 -10.16
CA LEU A 105 -26.16 -3.52 -10.85
C LEU A 105 -25.99 -5.01 -11.22
N ARG A 106 -26.33 -5.93 -10.32
CA ARG A 106 -26.27 -7.37 -10.63
C ARG A 106 -27.15 -7.73 -11.83
N VAL A 107 -28.36 -7.18 -11.89
CA VAL A 107 -29.28 -7.40 -13.02
C VAL A 107 -28.75 -6.74 -14.28
N ALA A 108 -28.35 -5.47 -14.20
CA ALA A 108 -27.89 -4.70 -15.34
C ALA A 108 -26.63 -5.27 -16.00
N LEU A 109 -25.70 -5.79 -15.18
CA LEU A 109 -24.40 -6.27 -15.64
C LEU A 109 -24.29 -7.80 -15.73
N GLN A 110 -25.38 -8.54 -15.55
CA GLN A 110 -25.38 -10.02 -15.60
C GLN A 110 -24.84 -10.57 -16.93
N GLY A 111 -25.02 -9.86 -18.03
CA GLY A 111 -24.50 -10.21 -19.35
C GLY A 111 -23.02 -9.90 -19.57
N ASN A 112 -22.39 -9.12 -18.67
CA ASN A 112 -20.97 -8.80 -18.77
C ASN A 112 -20.14 -9.90 -18.08
N SER A 113 -19.67 -10.86 -18.86
CA SER A 113 -18.94 -12.03 -18.33
C SER A 113 -17.62 -11.68 -17.67
N ALA A 114 -16.94 -10.61 -18.09
CA ALA A 114 -15.69 -10.15 -17.47
C ALA A 114 -15.96 -9.57 -16.09
N TRP A 115 -17.04 -8.81 -15.94
CA TRP A 115 -17.46 -8.24 -14.67
C TRP A 115 -17.93 -9.31 -13.69
N THR A 116 -18.86 -10.19 -14.12
CA THR A 116 -19.47 -11.23 -13.28
C THR A 116 -18.46 -12.28 -12.80
N LYS A 117 -17.50 -12.68 -13.63
CA LYS A 117 -16.48 -13.68 -13.27
C LYS A 117 -15.46 -13.15 -12.26
N ASN A 118 -15.23 -11.84 -12.23
CA ASN A 118 -14.29 -11.22 -11.29
C ASN A 118 -14.96 -10.80 -9.98
N LEU A 119 -16.28 -10.71 -9.96
CA LEU A 119 -17.03 -10.27 -8.78
C LEU A 119 -17.28 -11.44 -7.83
N HIS A 120 -16.71 -11.36 -6.63
CA HIS A 120 -16.96 -12.30 -5.55
C HIS A 120 -18.20 -11.90 -4.72
N SER A 121 -18.26 -10.65 -4.24
CA SER A 121 -19.39 -10.16 -3.44
C SER A 121 -19.65 -8.68 -3.65
N ILE A 122 -20.87 -8.25 -3.32
CA ILE A 122 -21.26 -6.85 -3.15
C ILE A 122 -21.86 -6.70 -1.76
N GLU A 123 -21.32 -5.79 -0.98
CA GLU A 123 -21.77 -5.47 0.37
C GLU A 123 -22.20 -3.99 0.42
N VAL A 124 -23.25 -3.70 1.18
CA VAL A 124 -23.68 -2.32 1.46
C VAL A 124 -23.00 -1.86 2.75
N ILE A 125 -22.23 -0.79 2.68
CA ILE A 125 -21.67 -0.11 3.84
C ILE A 125 -22.53 1.09 4.14
N VAL A 126 -23.09 1.12 5.34
CA VAL A 126 -23.95 2.23 5.81
C VAL A 126 -23.12 3.51 5.93
N GLY A 127 -23.71 4.62 5.52
CA GLY A 127 -23.12 5.94 5.66
C GLY A 127 -22.88 6.31 7.12
N LYS A 128 -21.87 7.12 7.37
CA LYS A 128 -21.51 7.60 8.71
C LYS A 128 -20.98 9.03 8.67
N THR A 129 -21.05 9.72 9.79
CA THR A 129 -20.38 11.01 9.96
C THR A 129 -18.98 10.77 10.54
N VAL A 130 -17.97 11.33 9.90
CA VAL A 130 -16.58 11.26 10.36
C VAL A 130 -15.96 12.65 10.37
N GLN A 131 -15.01 12.86 11.27
CA GLN A 131 -14.12 14.02 11.24
C GLN A 131 -12.81 13.62 10.58
N GLY A 132 -12.27 14.52 9.79
CA GLY A 132 -10.97 14.35 9.14
C GLY A 132 -10.19 15.66 9.13
N GLU A 133 -8.94 15.55 8.77
CA GLU A 133 -8.08 16.72 8.50
C GLU A 133 -7.43 16.57 7.14
N ILE A 134 -7.18 17.71 6.48
CA ILE A 134 -6.46 17.77 5.22
C ILE A 134 -5.44 18.89 5.29
N GLU A 135 -4.25 18.66 4.77
CA GLU A 135 -3.21 19.66 4.63
C GLU A 135 -3.28 20.29 3.24
N ILE A 136 -3.45 21.59 3.19
CA ILE A 136 -3.46 22.36 1.95
C ILE A 136 -2.14 23.12 1.84
N PRO A 137 -1.31 22.83 0.82
CA PRO A 137 -0.08 23.57 0.57
C PRO A 137 -0.41 25.05 0.35
N GLN A 138 0.30 25.94 1.05
CA GLN A 138 0.23 27.37 0.82
C GLN A 138 1.31 27.80 -0.19
N THR A 139 0.97 28.72 -1.07
CA THR A 139 1.91 29.29 -2.06
C THR A 139 2.68 30.46 -1.46
N GLY A 140 4.02 30.36 -1.45
CA GLY A 140 4.91 31.45 -1.01
C GLY A 140 6.21 30.95 -0.37
N PRO A 141 7.28 31.76 -0.36
CA PRO A 141 8.55 31.40 0.28
C PRO A 141 8.34 31.18 1.79
N GLY A 142 8.58 29.97 2.26
CA GLY A 142 8.45 29.60 3.68
C GLY A 142 7.02 29.36 4.17
N ALA A 143 6.02 29.34 3.28
CA ALA A 143 4.64 29.05 3.66
C ALA A 143 4.51 27.59 4.12
N LYS A 144 3.95 27.39 5.32
CA LYS A 144 3.63 26.05 5.86
C LYS A 144 2.27 25.62 5.30
N ALA A 145 2.12 24.29 5.11
CA ALA A 145 0.81 23.74 4.77
C ALA A 145 -0.20 24.08 5.88
N GLU A 146 -1.39 24.46 5.46
CA GLU A 146 -2.50 24.76 6.36
C GLU A 146 -3.32 23.50 6.62
N LYS A 147 -3.52 23.16 7.90
CA LYS A 147 -4.39 22.06 8.32
C LYS A 147 -5.83 22.54 8.42
N ILE A 148 -6.73 21.87 7.71
CA ILE A 148 -8.17 22.13 7.77
C ILE A 148 -8.86 20.91 8.32
N ILE A 149 -9.56 21.09 9.45
CA ILE A 149 -10.42 20.06 10.04
C ILE A 149 -11.79 20.19 9.39
N TYR A 150 -12.34 19.04 8.98
CA TYR A 150 -13.67 18.97 8.36
C TYR A 150 -14.53 17.86 8.95
N THR A 151 -15.84 18.01 8.80
CA THR A 151 -16.82 16.95 9.03
C THR A 151 -17.30 16.43 7.69
N LEU A 152 -17.25 15.12 7.50
CA LEU A 152 -17.73 14.42 6.32
C LEU A 152 -18.98 13.61 6.72
N GLN A 153 -20.13 13.91 6.11
CA GLN A 153 -21.29 13.05 6.09
C GLN A 153 -21.15 12.05 4.93
N GLN A 154 -20.42 10.97 5.21
CA GLN A 154 -20.15 9.94 4.20
C GLN A 154 -21.47 9.22 3.87
N PRO A 155 -21.90 9.20 2.58
CA PRO A 155 -23.05 8.42 2.14
C PRO A 155 -22.79 6.93 2.30
N ALA A 156 -23.86 6.13 2.14
CA ALA A 156 -23.68 4.69 1.97
C ALA A 156 -22.80 4.39 0.75
N ARG A 157 -22.10 3.27 0.79
CA ARG A 157 -21.19 2.82 -0.27
C ARG A 157 -21.46 1.36 -0.59
N LEU A 158 -21.28 0.99 -1.85
CA LEU A 158 -21.14 -0.40 -2.23
C LEU A 158 -19.67 -0.79 -2.17
N LYS A 159 -19.38 -1.88 -1.48
CA LYS A 159 -18.09 -2.54 -1.47
C LYS A 159 -18.18 -3.76 -2.35
N PHE A 160 -17.34 -3.83 -3.37
CA PHE A 160 -17.17 -4.97 -4.25
C PHE A 160 -15.90 -5.70 -3.84
N THR A 161 -16.00 -6.99 -3.60
CA THR A 161 -14.83 -7.85 -3.45
C THR A 161 -14.59 -8.55 -4.78
N LEU A 162 -13.40 -8.39 -5.36
CA LEU A 162 -13.02 -8.91 -6.66
C LEU A 162 -11.98 -10.00 -6.50
N GLU A 163 -12.08 -11.06 -7.30
CA GLU A 163 -11.10 -12.16 -7.33
C GLU A 163 -9.69 -11.70 -7.75
N LYS A 164 -9.64 -10.69 -8.61
CA LYS A 164 -8.40 -10.13 -9.15
C LYS A 164 -8.50 -8.61 -9.28
N ILE A 165 -7.36 -7.95 -9.17
CA ILE A 165 -7.24 -6.52 -9.44
C ILE A 165 -7.70 -6.22 -10.86
N ASN A 166 -8.62 -5.26 -11.01
CA ASN A 166 -9.22 -4.89 -12.29
C ASN A 166 -9.37 -3.38 -12.41
N GLN A 167 -8.45 -2.76 -13.13
CA GLN A 167 -8.44 -1.32 -13.36
C GLN A 167 -9.72 -0.81 -14.03
N ASP A 168 -10.33 -1.61 -14.90
CA ASP A 168 -11.49 -1.23 -15.69
C ASP A 168 -12.83 -1.65 -15.04
N PHE A 169 -12.79 -2.07 -13.77
CA PHE A 169 -13.97 -2.62 -13.08
C PHE A 169 -15.16 -1.66 -13.08
N PHE A 170 -14.92 -0.36 -12.94
CA PHE A 170 -15.99 0.63 -12.89
C PHE A 170 -16.49 1.09 -14.25
N GLU A 171 -15.84 0.79 -15.36
CA GLU A 171 -16.25 1.27 -16.68
C GLU A 171 -17.68 0.85 -17.08
N PRO A 172 -18.09 -0.43 -16.94
CA PRO A 172 -19.47 -0.81 -17.22
C PRO A 172 -20.49 -0.20 -16.23
N ILE A 173 -20.07 0.03 -14.98
CA ILE A 173 -20.93 0.70 -13.97
C ILE A 173 -21.12 2.16 -14.36
N LYS A 174 -20.06 2.87 -14.73
CA LYS A 174 -20.12 4.26 -15.18
C LYS A 174 -20.99 4.40 -16.44
N ALA A 175 -20.83 3.50 -17.40
CA ALA A 175 -21.61 3.50 -18.61
C ALA A 175 -23.12 3.31 -18.33
N TRP A 176 -23.46 2.48 -17.35
CA TRP A 176 -24.85 2.24 -16.96
C TRP A 176 -25.45 3.37 -16.13
N LEU A 177 -24.71 3.93 -15.15
CA LEU A 177 -25.17 5.02 -14.28
C LEU A 177 -25.24 6.36 -15.01
N GLY A 178 -24.41 6.55 -16.05
CA GLY A 178 -24.29 7.80 -16.80
C GLY A 178 -23.42 8.85 -16.11
N GLU A 179 -23.00 9.85 -16.90
CA GLU A 179 -22.09 10.90 -16.44
C GLU A 179 -22.68 11.77 -15.32
N ASP A 180 -23.97 12.02 -15.34
CA ASP A 180 -24.68 12.85 -14.36
C ASP A 180 -24.55 12.33 -12.94
N TYR A 181 -24.47 11.01 -12.77
CA TYR A 181 -24.26 10.37 -11.46
C TYR A 181 -23.01 10.89 -10.77
N PHE A 182 -21.93 11.05 -11.52
CA PHE A 182 -20.64 11.48 -11.01
C PHE A 182 -20.50 12.99 -11.00
N ALA A 183 -20.92 13.66 -12.08
CA ALA A 183 -20.77 15.11 -12.23
C ALA A 183 -21.62 15.94 -11.25
N LYS A 184 -22.81 15.42 -10.89
CA LYS A 184 -23.77 16.14 -10.03
C LYS A 184 -23.77 15.69 -8.58
N PHE A 185 -22.63 15.15 -8.09
CA PHE A 185 -22.54 14.74 -6.70
C PHE A 185 -22.55 15.96 -5.75
N PRO A 186 -23.39 15.95 -4.68
CA PRO A 186 -23.58 17.11 -3.82
C PRO A 186 -22.51 17.25 -2.71
N TYR A 187 -21.25 17.38 -3.10
CA TYR A 187 -20.10 17.46 -2.19
C TYR A 187 -20.26 18.51 -1.09
N GLY A 188 -20.66 19.73 -1.47
CA GLY A 188 -20.80 20.84 -0.54
C GLY A 188 -21.87 20.67 0.53
N GLN A 189 -22.80 19.69 0.36
CA GLN A 189 -23.76 19.31 1.39
C GLN A 189 -23.17 18.27 2.35
N ARG A 190 -22.10 17.57 1.95
CA ARG A 190 -21.54 16.44 2.66
C ARG A 190 -20.25 16.77 3.41
N ILE A 191 -19.49 17.76 2.92
CA ILE A 191 -18.19 18.12 3.45
C ILE A 191 -18.25 19.56 3.97
N ARG A 192 -18.03 19.71 5.28
CA ARG A 192 -18.07 21.00 5.95
C ARG A 192 -16.80 21.25 6.74
N ALA A 193 -16.14 22.36 6.47
CA ALA A 193 -15.03 22.82 7.31
C ALA A 193 -15.55 23.14 8.72
N GLN A 194 -14.75 22.83 9.73
CA GLN A 194 -15.05 23.22 11.10
C GLN A 194 -15.00 24.76 11.26
N ASP A 195 -14.02 25.38 10.59
CA ASP A 195 -13.96 26.84 10.41
C ASP A 195 -14.65 27.23 9.09
N PRO A 196 -15.81 27.94 9.11
CA PRO A 196 -16.54 28.30 7.90
C PRO A 196 -15.72 29.12 6.91
N THR A 197 -14.72 29.89 7.36
CA THR A 197 -13.87 30.71 6.49
C THR A 197 -12.97 29.84 5.58
N LYS A 198 -12.74 28.59 5.96
CA LYS A 198 -11.91 27.62 5.23
C LYS A 198 -12.72 26.74 4.25
N GLN A 199 -14.04 26.89 4.21
CA GLN A 199 -14.90 26.08 3.33
C GLN A 199 -14.52 26.18 1.86
N GLY A 200 -14.13 27.40 1.40
CA GLY A 200 -13.68 27.64 0.02
C GLY A 200 -12.44 26.84 -0.35
N ALA A 201 -11.50 26.70 0.57
CA ALA A 201 -10.27 25.93 0.34
C ALA A 201 -10.52 24.42 0.20
N LEU A 202 -11.60 23.88 0.80
CA LEU A 202 -11.99 22.49 0.65
C LEU A 202 -12.62 22.15 -0.70
N GLN A 203 -13.21 23.14 -1.42
CA GLN A 203 -13.93 22.88 -2.67
C GLN A 203 -13.06 22.18 -3.72
N GLY A 204 -11.81 22.62 -3.88
CA GLY A 204 -10.85 22.00 -4.79
C GLY A 204 -10.37 20.61 -4.38
N ARG A 205 -10.71 20.15 -3.18
CA ARG A 205 -10.25 18.87 -2.59
C ARG A 205 -11.37 17.90 -2.31
N TYR A 206 -12.60 18.21 -2.65
CA TYR A 206 -13.76 17.38 -2.34
C TYR A 206 -13.64 15.94 -2.87
N ALA A 207 -13.17 15.76 -4.11
CA ALA A 207 -13.00 14.44 -4.70
C ALA A 207 -11.89 13.61 -4.03
N GLU A 208 -10.90 14.26 -3.42
CA GLU A 208 -9.88 13.61 -2.62
C GLU A 208 -10.42 13.16 -1.25
N ILE A 209 -11.23 14.02 -0.62
CA ILE A 209 -11.85 13.73 0.68
C ILE A 209 -12.91 12.62 0.56
N LEU A 210 -13.70 12.66 -0.52
CA LEU A 210 -14.78 11.71 -0.77
C LEU A 210 -14.74 11.27 -2.23
N PRO A 211 -13.86 10.32 -2.60
CA PRO A 211 -13.87 9.74 -3.93
C PRO A 211 -15.15 8.95 -4.17
N LEU A 212 -15.70 9.06 -5.38
CA LEU A 212 -16.92 8.34 -5.76
C LEU A 212 -16.65 6.89 -6.12
N THR A 213 -15.46 6.62 -6.64
CA THR A 213 -14.96 5.27 -6.89
C THR A 213 -13.58 5.12 -6.29
N GLU A 214 -13.31 3.99 -5.64
CA GLU A 214 -11.98 3.66 -5.11
C GLU A 214 -11.60 2.25 -5.53
N HIS A 215 -10.33 2.08 -5.87
CA HIS A 215 -9.67 0.81 -6.07
C HIS A 215 -8.70 0.58 -4.92
N ASN A 216 -8.96 -0.42 -4.11
CA ASN A 216 -8.08 -0.78 -3.01
C ASN A 216 -7.57 -2.22 -3.17
N PRO A 217 -6.43 -2.43 -3.83
CA PRO A 217 -5.77 -3.72 -3.84
C PRO A 217 -5.48 -4.20 -2.41
N VAL A 218 -5.66 -5.48 -2.19
CA VAL A 218 -5.43 -6.13 -0.90
C VAL A 218 -4.46 -7.27 -1.08
N ILE A 219 -3.46 -7.34 -0.22
CA ILE A 219 -2.56 -8.49 -0.10
C ILE A 219 -2.69 -9.05 1.31
N VAL A 220 -2.97 -10.32 1.40
CA VAL A 220 -2.99 -11.06 2.68
C VAL A 220 -1.85 -12.04 2.67
N PHE A 221 -0.95 -11.93 3.64
CA PHE A 221 0.16 -12.85 3.85
C PHE A 221 -0.17 -13.85 4.93
N ASP A 222 0.04 -15.13 4.63
CA ASP A 222 0.10 -16.21 5.61
C ASP A 222 1.57 -16.42 5.99
N LEU A 223 1.90 -16.19 7.27
CA LEU A 223 3.27 -16.22 7.76
C LEU A 223 3.71 -17.62 8.13
N ARG A 224 5.01 -17.86 8.12
CA ARG A 224 5.63 -19.09 8.63
C ARG A 224 5.46 -19.16 10.16
N THR A 225 5.32 -20.36 10.68
CA THR A 225 5.13 -20.63 12.12
C THR A 225 6.39 -21.23 12.76
N ASP A 226 7.40 -21.52 11.97
CA ASP A 226 8.65 -22.18 12.36
C ASP A 226 9.85 -21.24 12.45
N VAL A 227 9.60 -19.93 12.39
CA VAL A 227 10.64 -18.90 12.44
C VAL A 227 10.75 -18.34 13.85
N VAL A 228 12.00 -18.18 14.31
CA VAL A 228 12.35 -17.50 15.56
C VAL A 228 13.43 -16.48 15.33
N PHE A 229 13.43 -15.42 16.12
CA PHE A 229 14.53 -14.44 16.15
C PHE A 229 15.78 -15.04 16.76
N HIS A 230 16.92 -14.36 16.63
CA HIS A 230 18.20 -14.81 17.17
C HIS A 230 18.22 -14.98 18.71
N ASP A 231 17.34 -14.31 19.42
CA ASP A 231 17.12 -14.43 20.86
C ASP A 231 16.13 -15.56 21.24
N GLY A 232 15.59 -16.27 20.25
CA GLY A 232 14.64 -17.36 20.43
C GLY A 232 13.18 -16.91 20.49
N HIS A 233 12.87 -15.62 20.36
CA HIS A 233 11.49 -15.16 20.32
C HIS A 233 10.80 -15.62 19.02
N PRO A 234 9.57 -16.16 19.08
CA PRO A 234 8.85 -16.56 17.87
C PRO A 234 8.44 -15.33 17.04
N PHE A 235 8.55 -15.46 15.71
CA PHE A 235 8.11 -14.44 14.76
C PHE A 235 6.60 -14.54 14.53
N ASP A 236 5.92 -13.38 14.55
CA ASP A 236 4.49 -13.30 14.29
C ASP A 236 4.08 -12.05 13.48
N SER A 237 2.76 -11.89 13.26
CA SER A 237 2.21 -10.76 12.52
C SER A 237 2.32 -9.42 13.25
N GLY A 238 2.48 -9.44 14.57
CA GLY A 238 2.74 -8.24 15.37
C GLY A 238 4.09 -7.61 15.03
N ASP A 239 5.11 -8.42 14.76
CA ASP A 239 6.44 -7.95 14.35
C ASP A 239 6.40 -7.27 12.98
N VAL A 240 5.58 -7.81 12.06
CA VAL A 240 5.37 -7.22 10.73
C VAL A 240 4.65 -5.88 10.86
N LEU A 241 3.58 -5.83 11.67
CA LEU A 241 2.85 -4.59 11.94
C LEU A 241 3.75 -3.54 12.61
N PHE A 242 4.52 -3.95 13.62
CA PHE A 242 5.48 -3.07 14.29
C PHE A 242 6.50 -2.46 13.32
N THR A 243 7.01 -3.26 12.38
CA THR A 243 7.94 -2.79 11.36
C THR A 243 7.28 -1.74 10.45
N TYR A 244 6.06 -2.02 9.96
CA TYR A 244 5.28 -1.08 9.16
C TYR A 244 5.03 0.23 9.91
N ASP A 245 4.52 0.16 11.13
CA ASP A 245 4.22 1.33 11.97
C ASP A 245 5.49 2.14 12.29
N SER A 246 6.61 1.46 12.50
CA SER A 246 7.91 2.12 12.74
C SER A 246 8.40 2.90 11.51
N ILE A 247 8.24 2.35 10.29
CA ILE A 247 8.56 3.02 9.05
C ILE A 247 7.63 4.22 8.83
N MET A 248 6.33 4.04 9.04
CA MET A 248 5.30 5.05 8.77
C MET A 248 5.13 6.08 9.88
N ASN A 249 5.85 5.94 11.00
CA ASN A 249 5.77 6.88 12.12
C ASN A 249 5.95 8.33 11.64
N PRO A 250 4.98 9.24 11.91
CA PRO A 250 5.08 10.65 11.51
C PRO A 250 6.31 11.37 12.05
N LYS A 251 6.78 10.96 13.23
CA LYS A 251 7.98 11.49 13.88
C LYS A 251 9.27 10.79 13.46
N GLY A 252 9.16 9.69 12.71
CA GLY A 252 10.29 8.90 12.24
C GLY A 252 10.95 9.51 11.01
N THR A 253 12.23 9.23 10.83
CA THR A 253 13.05 9.69 9.69
C THR A 253 13.41 8.57 8.73
N SER A 254 12.61 7.50 8.69
CA SER A 254 12.89 6.37 7.80
C SER A 254 12.90 6.80 6.33
N PRO A 255 13.98 6.52 5.58
CA PRO A 255 14.04 6.77 4.14
C PRO A 255 13.10 5.83 3.34
N ARG A 256 12.62 4.74 3.98
CA ARG A 256 11.70 3.77 3.36
C ARG A 256 10.25 4.23 3.36
N LYS A 257 9.93 5.37 3.96
CA LYS A 257 8.55 5.85 4.12
C LYS A 257 7.84 6.03 2.79
N SER A 258 8.53 6.48 1.75
CA SER A 258 7.99 6.61 0.40
C SER A 258 7.55 5.27 -0.21
N ASP A 259 8.25 4.18 0.12
CA ASP A 259 7.98 2.84 -0.43
C ASP A 259 6.66 2.28 0.12
N TYR A 260 6.29 2.68 1.35
CA TYR A 260 5.07 2.26 2.03
C TYR A 260 3.93 3.29 1.97
N GLU A 261 4.17 4.47 1.39
CA GLU A 261 3.14 5.50 1.21
C GLU A 261 1.87 4.98 0.51
N PRO A 262 1.96 4.12 -0.51
CA PRO A 262 0.78 3.57 -1.18
C PRO A 262 -0.08 2.66 -0.30
N VAL A 263 0.43 2.18 0.83
CA VAL A 263 -0.34 1.37 1.77
C VAL A 263 -1.31 2.24 2.54
N LYS A 264 -2.59 1.88 2.53
CA LYS A 264 -3.67 2.55 3.26
C LYS A 264 -3.66 2.17 4.73
N ASN A 265 -3.54 0.88 5.01
CA ASN A 265 -3.39 0.32 6.36
C ASN A 265 -2.83 -1.09 6.32
N ALA A 266 -2.24 -1.49 7.45
CA ALA A 266 -1.87 -2.86 7.76
C ALA A 266 -2.74 -3.36 8.94
N GLU A 267 -3.22 -4.61 8.87
CA GLU A 267 -4.14 -5.18 9.84
C GLU A 267 -3.74 -6.62 10.17
N VAL A 268 -3.59 -6.90 11.47
CA VAL A 268 -3.36 -8.26 11.97
C VAL A 268 -4.68 -9.04 11.95
N LEU A 269 -4.73 -10.11 11.18
CA LEU A 269 -5.90 -11.01 11.11
C LEU A 269 -5.77 -12.22 12.04
N GLY A 270 -4.59 -12.48 12.57
CA GLY A 270 -4.25 -13.58 13.47
C GLY A 270 -2.75 -13.64 13.70
N ALA A 271 -2.28 -14.47 14.60
CA ALA A 271 -0.85 -14.54 14.97
C ALA A 271 0.11 -14.72 13.77
N HIS A 272 -0.34 -15.41 12.73
CA HIS A 272 0.46 -15.67 11.53
C HIS A 272 -0.27 -15.24 10.25
N LYS A 273 -1.09 -14.18 10.34
CA LYS A 273 -1.81 -13.65 9.20
C LYS A 273 -1.93 -12.14 9.27
N ILE A 274 -1.47 -11.45 8.24
CA ILE A 274 -1.51 -10.00 8.14
C ILE A 274 -2.02 -9.56 6.78
N ARG A 275 -2.78 -8.47 6.77
CA ARG A 275 -3.39 -7.87 5.61
C ARG A 275 -2.83 -6.48 5.38
N PHE A 276 -2.48 -6.19 4.13
CA PHE A 276 -2.16 -4.85 3.65
C PHE A 276 -3.21 -4.41 2.64
N THR A 277 -3.80 -3.25 2.88
CA THR A 277 -4.74 -2.62 1.94
C THR A 277 -4.05 -1.42 1.33
N TYR A 278 -4.11 -1.30 0.01
CA TYR A 278 -3.48 -0.20 -0.73
C TYR A 278 -4.50 0.89 -1.04
N LYS A 279 -4.04 2.14 -1.17
CA LYS A 279 -4.87 3.33 -1.44
C LYS A 279 -5.37 3.36 -2.88
N ARG A 280 -4.63 2.77 -3.80
CA ARG A 280 -4.85 2.85 -5.26
C ARG A 280 -4.14 1.71 -5.96
N LEU A 281 -4.48 1.52 -7.23
CA LEU A 281 -3.75 0.65 -8.14
C LEU A 281 -2.32 1.16 -8.37
N PHE A 282 -1.42 0.23 -8.64
CA PHE A 282 -0.03 0.49 -9.01
C PHE A 282 0.21 0.09 -10.45
#